data_4f9dab2957e807994de67cb3fe1371aa
#
_entry.id   4f9dab2957e807994de67cb3fe1371aa
#
_cell.length_a   1.000
_cell.length_b   1.000
_cell.length_c   1.000
_cell.angle_alpha   90.00
_cell.angle_beta   90.00
_cell.angle_gamma   90.00
#
_symmetry.space_group_name_H-M   'P 1'
#
loop_
_entity.id
_entity.type
_entity.pdbx_description
1 polymer ?
#
loop_
_entity_poly.entity_id
_entity_poly.type
_entity_poly.pdbx_seq_one_letter_code
_entity_poly.pdbx_strand_id
1 'polypeptide(L)'
;MLKYIKQLTSLVAVFAILFAFTTETMAAKKSKTLKNTLKKGFVRCGVSQGLPGFSNADASGNWTGVDVDVCRAVAAAVLGDANKVKFTPLSAKERFTALTSGEIDILSRNTTWTLSRDADIGLTFVGVNFYDGQGFMVRKSSGITSTSDFKSGLSACVNIGTTTELNMRDFFTANGITYEPVVFEKAD
;
A
#
# COMPACT_ATOMS: atom_id res chain seq x y z
N MET A 1 -48.80 -47.77 4.68
CA MET A 1 -48.72 -46.44 5.34
C MET A 1 -47.45 -46.29 6.23
N LEU A 2 -47.15 -47.19 7.13
CA LEU A 2 -46.02 -47.11 8.07
C LEU A 2 -44.63 -47.07 7.37
N LYS A 3 -44.48 -47.71 6.21
CA LYS A 3 -43.22 -47.79 5.44
C LYS A 3 -42.84 -46.43 4.80
N TYR A 4 -43.84 -45.68 4.33
CA TYR A 4 -43.63 -44.33 3.76
C TYR A 4 -43.36 -43.27 4.83
N ILE A 5 -43.90 -43.41 6.04
CA ILE A 5 -43.63 -42.53 7.16
C ILE A 5 -42.17 -42.66 7.61
N LYS A 6 -41.62 -43.89 7.71
CA LYS A 6 -40.21 -44.12 8.02
C LYS A 6 -39.25 -43.58 6.96
N GLN A 7 -39.60 -43.65 5.69
CA GLN A 7 -38.79 -43.07 4.61
C GLN A 7 -38.79 -41.55 4.65
N LEU A 8 -39.94 -40.92 4.94
CA LEU A 8 -40.07 -39.47 5.03
C LEU A 8 -39.32 -38.92 6.22
N THR A 9 -39.35 -39.55 7.38
CA THR A 9 -38.58 -39.12 8.59
C THR A 9 -37.09 -39.30 8.37
N SER A 10 -36.63 -40.33 7.62
CA SER A 10 -35.21 -40.50 7.30
C SER A 10 -34.71 -39.42 6.35
N LEU A 11 -35.53 -39.01 5.34
CA LEU A 11 -35.15 -37.93 4.41
C LEU A 11 -35.07 -36.57 5.09
N VAL A 12 -35.98 -36.26 6.00
CA VAL A 12 -35.99 -35.00 6.77
C VAL A 12 -34.79 -34.93 7.71
N ALA A 13 -34.39 -36.06 8.35
CA ALA A 13 -33.22 -36.13 9.20
C ALA A 13 -31.91 -35.89 8.42
N VAL A 14 -31.79 -36.46 7.21
CA VAL A 14 -30.62 -36.24 6.36
C VAL A 14 -30.54 -34.80 5.86
N PHE A 15 -31.67 -34.18 5.52
CA PHE A 15 -31.70 -32.74 5.15
C PHE A 15 -31.35 -31.81 6.33
N ALA A 16 -31.81 -32.13 7.53
CA ALA A 16 -31.48 -31.35 8.73
C ALA A 16 -29.97 -31.44 9.08
N ILE A 17 -29.33 -32.59 8.87
CA ILE A 17 -27.88 -32.78 9.09
C ILE A 17 -27.08 -32.01 8.04
N LEU A 18 -27.52 -31.99 6.76
CA LEU A 18 -26.87 -31.22 5.71
C LEU A 18 -26.96 -29.70 5.92
N PHE A 19 -28.04 -29.21 6.54
CA PHE A 19 -28.18 -27.78 6.86
C PHE A 19 -27.38 -27.36 8.10
N ALA A 20 -27.06 -28.28 9.02
CA ALA A 20 -26.27 -27.99 10.19
C ALA A 20 -24.76 -27.77 9.89
N PHE A 21 -24.27 -28.22 8.72
CA PHE A 21 -22.87 -28.05 8.33
C PHE A 21 -22.58 -26.76 7.55
N THR A 22 -23.57 -25.92 7.27
CA THR A 22 -23.37 -24.71 6.45
C THR A 22 -23.26 -23.40 7.23
N THR A 23 -23.15 -23.44 8.55
CA THR A 23 -23.02 -22.21 9.37
C THR A 23 -21.79 -22.18 10.26
N GLU A 24 -20.66 -22.72 9.81
CA GLU A 24 -19.40 -22.15 10.24
C GLU A 24 -19.16 -20.86 9.45
N THR A 25 -19.85 -19.81 9.82
CA THR A 25 -19.35 -18.47 9.60
C THR A 25 -17.98 -18.45 10.23
N MET A 26 -16.93 -18.54 9.39
CA MET A 26 -15.56 -18.24 9.82
C MET A 26 -15.63 -16.83 10.40
N ALA A 27 -15.81 -16.73 11.72
CA ALA A 27 -15.67 -15.48 12.43
C ALA A 27 -14.24 -15.02 12.18
N ALA A 28 -14.07 -14.11 11.24
CA ALA A 28 -12.77 -13.59 10.85
C ALA A 28 -12.05 -13.18 12.12
N LYS A 29 -10.93 -13.82 12.40
CA LYS A 29 -10.14 -13.59 13.62
C LYS A 29 -9.89 -12.09 13.70
N LYS A 30 -10.53 -11.39 14.65
CA LYS A 30 -10.49 -9.92 14.71
C LYS A 30 -9.05 -9.45 14.66
N SER A 31 -8.68 -8.71 13.64
CA SER A 31 -7.33 -8.19 13.43
C SER A 31 -6.86 -7.46 14.70
N LYS A 32 -5.63 -7.78 15.14
CA LYS A 32 -5.00 -7.09 16.28
C LYS A 32 -4.90 -5.58 16.03
N THR A 33 -4.57 -5.19 14.80
CA THR A 33 -4.49 -3.78 14.37
C THR A 33 -5.83 -3.09 14.53
N LEU A 34 -6.92 -3.69 14.00
CA LEU A 34 -8.27 -3.14 14.13
C LEU A 34 -8.68 -2.98 15.60
N LYS A 35 -8.45 -4.01 16.44
CA LYS A 35 -8.75 -3.95 17.86
C LYS A 35 -8.00 -2.81 18.57
N ASN A 36 -6.72 -2.63 18.24
CA ASN A 36 -5.90 -1.56 18.80
C ASN A 36 -6.36 -0.18 18.32
N THR A 37 -6.72 -0.04 17.05
CA THR A 37 -7.24 1.21 16.48
C THR A 37 -8.56 1.62 17.13
N LEU A 38 -9.49 0.68 17.30
CA LEU A 38 -10.75 0.93 18.02
C LEU A 38 -10.49 1.36 19.47
N LYS A 39 -9.54 0.72 20.17
CA LYS A 39 -9.18 1.10 21.55
C LYS A 39 -8.52 2.47 21.64
N LYS A 40 -7.64 2.83 20.68
CA LYS A 40 -6.99 4.15 20.63
C LYS A 40 -7.94 5.28 20.25
N GLY A 41 -8.96 4.98 19.44
CA GLY A 41 -9.93 5.95 18.93
C GLY A 41 -9.42 6.78 17.75
N PHE A 42 -8.31 6.42 17.13
CA PHE A 42 -7.79 7.04 15.89
C PHE A 42 -6.93 6.07 15.07
N VAL A 43 -6.86 6.31 13.77
CA VAL A 43 -5.99 5.60 12.82
C VAL A 43 -4.64 6.31 12.74
N ARG A 44 -3.54 5.57 12.82
CA ARG A 44 -2.19 6.09 12.51
C ARG A 44 -1.88 5.78 11.05
N CYS A 45 -1.73 6.82 10.26
CA CYS A 45 -1.52 6.72 8.82
C CYS A 45 -0.14 7.24 8.43
N GLY A 46 0.67 6.39 7.80
CA GLY A 46 1.91 6.80 7.16
C GLY A 46 1.64 7.39 5.78
N VAL A 47 2.18 8.58 5.52
CA VAL A 47 2.04 9.33 4.27
C VAL A 47 3.41 9.79 3.77
N SER A 48 3.51 10.36 2.56
CA SER A 48 4.74 10.97 2.07
C SER A 48 5.09 12.24 2.85
N GLN A 49 6.35 12.62 2.83
CA GLN A 49 6.85 13.82 3.52
C GLN A 49 6.46 15.14 2.85
N GLY A 50 5.91 15.08 1.64
CA GLY A 50 5.44 16.20 0.86
C GLY A 50 5.40 15.80 -0.61
N LEU A 51 4.21 15.44 -1.11
CA LEU A 51 3.97 15.12 -2.51
C LEU A 51 2.66 15.78 -2.92
N PRO A 52 2.71 16.93 -3.61
CA PRO A 52 1.51 17.66 -4.00
C PRO A 52 0.52 16.78 -4.76
N GLY A 53 -0.78 16.87 -4.40
CA GLY A 53 -1.86 16.05 -4.95
C GLY A 53 -2.02 14.68 -4.27
N PHE A 54 -0.99 14.14 -3.62
CA PHE A 54 -1.03 12.84 -2.93
C PHE A 54 -1.03 12.99 -1.41
N SER A 55 0.03 13.55 -0.83
CA SER A 55 0.08 13.88 0.59
C SER A 55 0.97 15.09 0.80
N ASN A 56 0.36 16.19 1.19
CA ASN A 56 1.06 17.43 1.44
C ASN A 56 0.43 18.15 2.64
N ALA A 57 1.27 18.63 3.56
CA ALA A 57 0.82 19.47 4.65
C ALA A 57 0.98 20.96 4.27
N ASP A 58 -0.03 21.78 4.57
CA ASP A 58 0.09 23.21 4.48
C ASP A 58 0.89 23.79 5.66
N ALA A 59 1.14 25.10 5.65
CA ALA A 59 1.86 25.81 6.71
C ALA A 59 1.16 25.73 8.09
N SER A 60 -0.14 25.43 8.11
CA SER A 60 -0.94 25.23 9.33
C SER A 60 -0.95 23.77 9.80
N GLY A 61 -0.29 22.87 9.06
CA GLY A 61 -0.26 21.43 9.36
C GLY A 61 -1.47 20.65 8.87
N ASN A 62 -2.32 21.24 8.03
CA ASN A 62 -3.45 20.52 7.44
C ASN A 62 -2.96 19.66 6.26
N TRP A 63 -3.26 18.38 6.31
CA TRP A 63 -2.90 17.43 5.26
C TRP A 63 -3.96 17.37 4.17
N THR A 64 -3.52 17.29 2.91
CA THR A 64 -4.38 17.17 1.72
C THR A 64 -3.80 16.20 0.71
N GLY A 65 -4.66 15.63 -0.13
CA GLY A 65 -4.31 14.76 -1.25
C GLY A 65 -4.91 13.37 -1.17
N VAL A 66 -4.81 12.63 -2.26
CA VAL A 66 -5.45 11.32 -2.45
C VAL A 66 -5.04 10.29 -1.38
N ASP A 67 -3.76 10.26 -1.01
CA ASP A 67 -3.26 9.35 0.03
C ASP A 67 -3.86 9.67 1.41
N VAL A 68 -4.01 10.96 1.68
CA VAL A 68 -4.61 11.48 2.92
C VAL A 68 -6.09 11.14 2.99
N ASP A 69 -6.82 11.28 1.88
CA ASP A 69 -8.25 11.01 1.80
C ASP A 69 -8.56 9.51 1.95
N VAL A 70 -7.70 8.63 1.45
CA VAL A 70 -7.78 7.18 1.72
C VAL A 70 -7.72 6.91 3.23
N CYS A 71 -6.79 7.53 3.95
CA CYS A 71 -6.70 7.35 5.41
C CYS A 71 -7.90 7.91 6.16
N ARG A 72 -8.45 9.05 5.71
CA ARG A 72 -9.69 9.60 6.25
C ARG A 72 -10.88 8.68 5.99
N ALA A 73 -10.98 8.09 4.80
CA ALA A 73 -12.02 7.12 4.47
C ALA A 73 -11.94 5.88 5.38
N VAL A 74 -10.73 5.37 5.64
CA VAL A 74 -10.52 4.27 6.60
C VAL A 74 -10.93 4.69 8.02
N ALA A 75 -10.58 5.88 8.47
CA ALA A 75 -10.98 6.38 9.78
C ALA A 75 -12.51 6.52 9.89
N ALA A 76 -13.16 7.05 8.86
CA ALA A 76 -14.63 7.13 8.80
C ALA A 76 -15.29 5.74 8.87
N ALA A 77 -14.78 4.77 8.11
CA ALA A 77 -15.31 3.41 8.08
C ALA A 77 -15.12 2.66 9.41
N VAL A 78 -13.97 2.84 10.07
CA VAL A 78 -13.62 2.10 11.30
C VAL A 78 -14.13 2.78 12.58
N LEU A 79 -14.13 4.11 12.60
CA LEU A 79 -14.38 4.92 13.80
C LEU A 79 -15.59 5.87 13.68
N GLY A 80 -16.27 5.86 12.51
CA GLY A 80 -17.41 6.74 12.24
C GLY A 80 -17.05 8.22 12.05
N ASP A 81 -15.74 8.56 11.94
CA ASP A 81 -15.30 9.95 11.83
C ASP A 81 -14.00 10.03 11.04
N ALA A 82 -14.01 10.74 9.91
CA ALA A 82 -12.87 10.96 9.02
C ALA A 82 -11.72 11.75 9.66
N ASN A 83 -12.01 12.50 10.73
CA ASN A 83 -10.99 13.31 11.40
C ASN A 83 -10.21 12.52 12.47
N LYS A 84 -10.63 11.29 12.79
CA LYS A 84 -9.93 10.41 13.72
C LYS A 84 -8.73 9.72 13.08
N VAL A 85 -7.83 10.52 12.51
CA VAL A 85 -6.59 10.07 11.87
C VAL A 85 -5.41 10.93 12.32
N LYS A 86 -4.27 10.29 12.55
CA LYS A 86 -2.97 10.96 12.78
C LYS A 86 -2.04 10.59 11.64
N PHE A 87 -1.52 11.60 10.95
CA PHE A 87 -0.60 11.43 9.83
C PHE A 87 0.84 11.41 10.33
N THR A 88 1.64 10.47 9.82
CA THR A 88 3.08 10.36 10.06
C THR A 88 3.78 10.49 8.72
N PRO A 89 4.50 11.60 8.47
CA PRO A 89 5.30 11.74 7.25
C PRO A 89 6.50 10.80 7.30
N LEU A 90 6.67 9.99 6.28
CA LEU A 90 7.73 8.97 6.19
C LEU A 90 8.47 9.08 4.87
N SER A 91 9.78 8.87 4.88
CA SER A 91 10.57 8.69 3.67
C SER A 91 10.25 7.37 2.98
N ALA A 92 10.73 7.21 1.75
CA ALA A 92 10.61 5.93 1.03
C ALA A 92 11.36 4.79 1.74
N LYS A 93 12.44 5.10 2.43
CA LYS A 93 13.28 4.15 3.18
C LYS A 93 12.61 3.69 4.48
N GLU A 94 11.95 4.59 5.22
CA GLU A 94 11.42 4.34 6.56
C GLU A 94 10.04 3.67 6.56
N ARG A 95 9.24 3.87 5.51
CA ARG A 95 7.81 3.53 5.47
C ARG A 95 7.47 2.08 5.84
N PHE A 96 8.30 1.13 5.40
CA PHE A 96 8.03 -0.29 5.66
C PHE A 96 8.38 -0.67 7.10
N THR A 97 9.47 -0.15 7.63
CA THR A 97 9.85 -0.34 9.04
C THR A 97 8.78 0.23 9.97
N ALA A 98 8.28 1.43 9.70
CA ALA A 98 7.20 2.05 10.47
C ALA A 98 5.91 1.20 10.46
N LEU A 99 5.58 0.57 9.32
CA LEU A 99 4.41 -0.30 9.23
C LEU A 99 4.63 -1.64 9.95
N THR A 100 5.76 -2.30 9.75
CA THR A 100 6.06 -3.61 10.35
C THR A 100 6.30 -3.53 11.86
N SER A 101 6.87 -2.44 12.36
CA SER A 101 7.02 -2.19 13.81
C SER A 101 5.69 -1.86 14.50
N GLY A 102 4.67 -1.52 13.72
CA GLY A 102 3.39 -1.06 14.25
C GLY A 102 3.40 0.38 14.76
N GLU A 103 4.33 1.20 14.32
CA GLU A 103 4.31 2.65 14.52
C GLU A 103 3.11 3.29 13.83
N ILE A 104 2.78 2.81 12.62
CA ILE A 104 1.56 3.15 11.88
C ILE A 104 0.65 1.93 11.73
N ASP A 105 -0.63 2.16 11.52
CA ASP A 105 -1.65 1.12 11.32
C ASP A 105 -1.89 0.83 9.84
N ILE A 106 -1.72 1.84 8.99
CA ILE A 106 -1.86 1.79 7.54
C ILE A 106 -0.82 2.71 6.89
N LEU A 107 -0.33 2.31 5.74
CA LEU A 107 0.53 3.12 4.89
C LEU A 107 -0.24 3.47 3.62
N SER A 108 -0.52 4.75 3.40
CA SER A 108 -1.11 5.28 2.17
C SER A 108 -0.19 6.34 1.59
N ARG A 109 0.55 5.95 0.57
CA ARG A 109 1.51 6.80 -0.13
C ARG A 109 1.91 6.16 -1.47
N ASN A 110 2.73 6.87 -2.28
CA ASN A 110 3.31 6.39 -3.53
C ASN A 110 4.18 5.13 -3.33
N THR A 111 3.53 3.98 -3.10
CA THR A 111 4.17 2.70 -2.80
C THR A 111 3.73 1.65 -3.81
N THR A 112 4.62 1.30 -4.73
CA THR A 112 4.35 0.30 -5.77
C THR A 112 4.08 -1.06 -5.14
N TRP A 113 3.00 -1.71 -5.55
CA TRP A 113 2.72 -3.10 -5.22
C TRP A 113 3.65 -4.00 -6.02
N THR A 114 4.52 -4.72 -5.35
CA THR A 114 5.41 -5.71 -5.95
C THR A 114 5.31 -7.03 -5.20
N LEU A 115 5.62 -8.14 -5.89
CA LEU A 115 5.60 -9.46 -5.27
C LEU A 115 6.53 -9.54 -4.05
N SER A 116 7.74 -8.99 -4.15
CA SER A 116 8.69 -8.99 -3.03
C SER A 116 8.18 -8.21 -1.82
N ARG A 117 7.51 -7.09 -2.02
CA ARG A 117 6.93 -6.33 -0.91
C ARG A 117 5.76 -7.04 -0.23
N ASP A 118 4.96 -7.73 -1.01
CA ASP A 118 3.79 -8.48 -0.52
C ASP A 118 4.22 -9.78 0.17
N ALA A 119 5.13 -10.55 -0.45
CA ALA A 119 5.53 -11.87 0.03
C ALA A 119 6.68 -11.84 1.03
N ASP A 120 7.77 -11.05 0.76
CA ASP A 120 9.01 -11.17 1.52
C ASP A 120 9.04 -10.28 2.76
N ILE A 121 8.39 -9.09 2.70
CA ILE A 121 8.39 -8.13 3.82
C ILE A 121 7.24 -8.42 4.79
N GLY A 122 6.30 -9.28 4.43
CA GLY A 122 5.13 -9.60 5.25
C GLY A 122 4.11 -8.45 5.30
N LEU A 123 4.02 -7.65 4.25
CA LEU A 123 3.01 -6.61 4.08
C LEU A 123 1.77 -7.19 3.41
N THR A 124 0.65 -6.53 3.60
CA THR A 124 -0.59 -6.84 2.87
C THR A 124 -1.04 -5.60 2.13
N PHE A 125 -1.04 -5.65 0.81
CA PHE A 125 -1.64 -4.61 0.00
C PHE A 125 -3.16 -4.80 -0.03
N VAL A 126 -3.90 -3.75 0.31
CA VAL A 126 -5.36 -3.81 0.43
C VAL A 126 -6.10 -3.08 -0.70
N GLY A 127 -5.37 -2.36 -1.53
CA GLY A 127 -5.94 -1.66 -2.69
C GLY A 127 -4.92 -0.80 -3.41
N VAL A 128 -5.28 -0.39 -4.62
CA VAL A 128 -4.54 0.56 -5.45
C VAL A 128 -5.36 1.83 -5.53
N ASN A 129 -4.78 2.95 -5.11
CA ASN A 129 -5.43 4.26 -5.14
C ASN A 129 -5.02 5.11 -6.35
N PHE A 130 -3.92 4.75 -7.03
CA PHE A 130 -3.44 5.44 -8.21
C PHE A 130 -2.59 4.52 -9.09
N TYR A 131 -2.71 4.65 -10.40
CA TYR A 131 -1.85 4.00 -11.39
C TYR A 131 -0.90 5.03 -11.98
N ASP A 132 0.39 4.78 -11.90
CA ASP A 132 1.43 5.64 -12.44
C ASP A 132 2.42 4.86 -13.31
N GLY A 133 3.48 5.53 -13.75
CA GLY A 133 4.59 4.94 -14.49
C GLY A 133 5.90 5.60 -14.11
N GLN A 134 7.00 4.98 -14.53
CA GLN A 134 8.34 5.51 -14.37
C GLN A 134 8.89 6.01 -15.70
N GLY A 135 9.55 7.16 -15.67
CA GLY A 135 10.25 7.73 -16.82
C GLY A 135 11.52 8.44 -16.38
N PHE A 136 12.28 8.87 -17.37
CA PHE A 136 13.44 9.72 -17.18
C PHE A 136 13.09 11.17 -17.48
N MET A 137 13.51 12.07 -16.62
CA MET A 137 13.41 13.51 -16.82
C MET A 137 14.82 14.06 -17.05
N VAL A 138 15.00 14.82 -18.11
CA VAL A 138 16.27 15.44 -18.48
C VAL A 138 16.09 16.94 -18.71
N ARG A 139 17.18 17.68 -18.60
CA ARG A 139 17.16 19.12 -18.95
C ARG A 139 16.97 19.26 -20.47
N LYS A 140 16.12 20.20 -20.92
CA LYS A 140 15.94 20.48 -22.34
C LYS A 140 17.24 20.81 -23.05
N SER A 141 18.19 21.46 -22.37
CA SER A 141 19.50 21.83 -22.89
C SER A 141 20.44 20.64 -23.10
N SER A 142 20.11 19.43 -22.60
CA SER A 142 20.94 18.24 -22.78
C SER A 142 20.92 17.69 -24.22
N GLY A 143 19.90 18.05 -25.00
CA GLY A 143 19.68 17.48 -26.34
C GLY A 143 19.20 16.03 -26.34
N ILE A 144 18.97 15.42 -25.17
CA ILE A 144 18.45 14.06 -25.01
C ILE A 144 16.94 14.12 -25.27
N THR A 145 16.47 13.34 -26.23
CA THR A 145 15.05 13.27 -26.61
C THR A 145 14.44 11.88 -26.37
N SER A 146 15.29 10.86 -26.25
CA SER A 146 14.92 9.47 -26.06
C SER A 146 15.92 8.76 -25.17
N THR A 147 15.53 7.65 -24.57
CA THR A 147 16.43 6.76 -23.81
C THR A 147 17.52 6.14 -24.68
N SER A 148 17.34 6.06 -26.00
CA SER A 148 18.37 5.65 -26.96
C SER A 148 19.54 6.64 -27.10
N ASP A 149 19.34 7.89 -26.64
CA ASP A 149 20.39 8.91 -26.65
C ASP A 149 21.32 8.82 -25.43
N PHE A 150 20.99 7.96 -24.45
CA PHE A 150 21.80 7.80 -23.26
C PHE A 150 23.15 7.16 -23.57
N LYS A 151 24.20 7.76 -23.03
CA LYS A 151 25.59 7.30 -23.17
C LYS A 151 26.21 7.05 -21.80
N SER A 152 27.23 6.23 -21.75
CA SER A 152 27.99 6.00 -20.52
C SER A 152 28.56 7.31 -19.95
N GLY A 153 28.67 7.40 -18.62
CA GLY A 153 29.17 8.57 -17.91
C GLY A 153 28.10 9.57 -17.49
N LEU A 154 26.80 9.22 -17.63
CA LEU A 154 25.71 10.03 -17.10
C LEU A 154 25.60 9.90 -15.58
N SER A 155 25.20 10.99 -14.91
CA SER A 155 24.71 10.95 -13.52
C SER A 155 23.19 10.84 -13.53
N ALA A 156 22.62 9.96 -12.71
CA ALA A 156 21.17 9.78 -12.60
C ALA A 156 20.71 9.89 -11.14
N CYS A 157 19.77 10.82 -10.89
CA CYS A 157 19.22 11.08 -9.58
C CYS A 157 18.04 10.15 -9.28
N VAL A 158 17.97 9.64 -8.05
CA VAL A 158 16.88 8.74 -7.62
C VAL A 158 16.69 8.77 -6.10
N ASN A 159 15.49 8.46 -5.63
CA ASN A 159 15.23 8.24 -4.22
C ASN A 159 15.58 6.80 -3.80
N ILE A 160 16.31 6.67 -2.68
CA ILE A 160 16.66 5.38 -2.09
C ILE A 160 15.43 4.60 -1.61
N GLY A 161 15.46 3.28 -1.72
CA GLY A 161 14.40 2.38 -1.23
C GLY A 161 13.16 2.36 -2.11
N THR A 162 13.28 2.78 -3.37
CA THR A 162 12.18 2.82 -4.34
C THR A 162 12.32 1.75 -5.42
N THR A 163 11.20 1.38 -6.04
CA THR A 163 11.24 0.58 -7.29
C THR A 163 11.90 1.36 -8.42
N THR A 164 11.82 2.70 -8.38
CA THR A 164 12.47 3.58 -9.35
C THR A 164 13.98 3.41 -9.35
N GLU A 165 14.59 3.28 -8.17
CA GLU A 165 16.02 3.00 -8.01
C GLU A 165 16.42 1.65 -8.63
N LEU A 166 15.64 0.60 -8.34
CA LEU A 166 15.88 -0.73 -8.86
C LEU A 166 15.73 -0.78 -10.37
N ASN A 167 14.63 -0.25 -10.91
CA ASN A 167 14.35 -0.23 -12.33
C ASN A 167 15.36 0.63 -13.11
N MET A 168 15.81 1.74 -12.53
CA MET A 168 16.86 2.57 -13.12
C MET A 168 18.16 1.78 -13.27
N ARG A 169 18.59 1.10 -12.22
CA ARG A 169 19.79 0.24 -12.26
C ARG A 169 19.66 -0.86 -13.30
N ASP A 170 18.53 -1.54 -13.31
CA ASP A 170 18.27 -2.64 -14.23
C ASP A 170 18.24 -2.16 -15.70
N PHE A 171 17.64 -0.99 -15.94
CA PHE A 171 17.64 -0.36 -17.26
C PHE A 171 19.07 -0.06 -17.77
N PHE A 172 19.89 0.61 -16.96
CA PHE A 172 21.25 0.95 -17.37
C PHE A 172 22.12 -0.30 -17.56
N THR A 173 21.98 -1.30 -16.68
CA THR A 173 22.69 -2.58 -16.80
C THR A 173 22.30 -3.33 -18.07
N ALA A 174 21.02 -3.45 -18.36
CA ALA A 174 20.50 -4.16 -19.53
C ALA A 174 20.93 -3.50 -20.86
N ASN A 175 21.18 -2.20 -20.86
CA ASN A 175 21.62 -1.45 -22.04
C ASN A 175 23.14 -1.27 -22.10
N GLY A 176 23.91 -1.83 -21.17
CA GLY A 176 25.38 -1.70 -21.14
C GLY A 176 25.88 -0.28 -20.90
N ILE A 177 25.07 0.56 -20.25
CA ILE A 177 25.36 1.96 -19.99
C ILE A 177 25.91 2.10 -18.57
N THR A 178 27.16 2.57 -18.43
CA THR A 178 27.71 2.93 -17.13
C THR A 178 27.20 4.31 -16.71
N TYR A 179 26.76 4.44 -15.47
CA TYR A 179 26.22 5.68 -14.92
C TYR A 179 26.64 5.87 -13.46
N GLU A 180 26.55 7.09 -12.96
CA GLU A 180 26.78 7.44 -11.56
C GLU A 180 25.42 7.67 -10.86
N PRO A 181 25.01 6.82 -9.90
CA PRO A 181 23.78 7.04 -9.16
C PRO A 181 23.97 8.16 -8.13
N VAL A 182 23.11 9.15 -8.18
CA VAL A 182 23.00 10.22 -7.17
C VAL A 182 21.76 10.00 -6.36
N VAL A 183 21.92 9.53 -5.12
CA VAL A 183 20.83 9.01 -4.30
C VAL A 183 20.39 10.03 -3.25
N PHE A 184 19.07 10.24 -3.14
CA PHE A 184 18.45 11.14 -2.17
C PHE A 184 17.49 10.39 -1.25
N GLU A 185 17.35 10.82 0.00
CA GLU A 185 16.35 10.27 0.92
C GLU A 185 15.00 10.97 0.81
N LYS A 186 14.98 12.23 0.38
CA LYS A 186 13.78 13.04 0.16
C LYS A 186 13.57 13.33 -1.32
N ALA A 187 12.33 13.60 -1.69
CA ALA A 187 11.91 13.89 -3.07
C ALA A 187 11.72 15.41 -3.33
N ASP A 188 12.37 16.24 -2.57
CA ASP A 188 12.26 17.72 -2.62
C ASP A 188 12.98 18.30 -3.84
#